data_1b254b6e1e5b317e982460c0c2fc2272
#
_entry.id   1b254b6e1e5b317e982460c0c2fc2272
#
_cell.length_a   1.000
_cell.length_b   1.000
_cell.length_c   1.000
_cell.angle_alpha   90.00
_cell.angle_beta   90.00
_cell.angle_gamma   90.00
#
_symmetry.space_group_name_H-M   'P 1'
#
loop_
_entity.id
_entity.type
_entity.pdbx_description
1 polymer ?
#
loop_
_entity_poly.entity_id
_entity_poly.type
_entity_poly.pdbx_seq_one_letter_code
_entity_poly.pdbx_strand_id
1 'polypeptide(L)'
;MWKWFKRLIVLVIVVFFAVAALLIPDKIDSQDQLKNVSTQTSLADLAQAGIGGASLSSGGLSTEINLDSNQFRQVLKASMAESNDETLQNSSVELNDSYLTAKVPVSLGPIESTFSLDFTVSTNKEVILLDLAGAHLGRLPVPKSLVLPYLKKSIAQSSSGVRMVNNQIQLKLPEIGYEIEQATVTNSKMKVKLNIPISLPTSW
;
A
#
# COMPACT_ATOMS: atom_id res chain seq x y z
N MET A 1 53.19 -3.92 -7.96
CA MET A 1 52.15 -3.01 -7.45
C MET A 1 51.18 -2.54 -8.53
N TRP A 2 51.61 -2.14 -9.72
CA TRP A 2 50.77 -1.64 -10.82
C TRP A 2 49.72 -2.64 -11.34
N LYS A 3 50.02 -3.95 -11.38
CA LYS A 3 49.07 -4.99 -11.83
C LYS A 3 47.91 -5.22 -10.82
N TRP A 4 48.20 -5.05 -9.54
CA TRP A 4 47.19 -5.18 -8.47
C TRP A 4 46.21 -4.01 -8.47
N PHE A 5 46.72 -2.80 -8.69
CA PHE A 5 45.95 -1.57 -8.79
C PHE A 5 44.96 -1.61 -9.98
N LYS A 6 45.42 -2.09 -11.15
CA LYS A 6 44.58 -2.31 -12.32
C LYS A 6 43.44 -3.30 -12.03
N ARG A 7 43.71 -4.41 -11.34
CA ARG A 7 42.69 -5.39 -10.96
C ARG A 7 41.68 -4.81 -9.98
N LEU A 8 42.11 -3.99 -9.05
CA LEU A 8 41.24 -3.32 -8.09
C LEU A 8 40.31 -2.32 -8.79
N ILE A 9 40.83 -1.51 -9.73
CA ILE A 9 40.00 -0.60 -10.53
C ILE A 9 38.94 -1.37 -11.34
N VAL A 10 39.34 -2.45 -12.01
CA VAL A 10 38.38 -3.29 -12.78
C VAL A 10 37.33 -3.86 -11.86
N LEU A 11 37.70 -4.35 -10.66
CA LEU A 11 36.74 -4.87 -9.70
C LEU A 11 35.75 -3.78 -9.24
N VAL A 12 36.24 -2.57 -8.93
CA VAL A 12 35.37 -1.44 -8.56
C VAL A 12 34.39 -1.08 -9.70
N ILE A 13 34.90 -1.05 -10.94
CA ILE A 13 34.03 -0.79 -12.11
C ILE A 13 32.97 -1.88 -12.26
N VAL A 14 33.34 -3.16 -12.14
CA VAL A 14 32.40 -4.28 -12.24
C VAL A 14 31.37 -4.21 -11.13
N VAL A 15 31.77 -3.93 -9.88
CA VAL A 15 30.85 -3.76 -8.75
C VAL A 15 29.92 -2.57 -9.00
N PHE A 16 30.45 -1.45 -9.50
CA PHE A 16 29.65 -0.27 -9.83
C PHE A 16 28.59 -0.59 -10.89
N PHE A 17 28.94 -1.27 -11.98
CA PHE A 17 28.00 -1.68 -13.01
C PHE A 17 26.99 -2.73 -12.50
N ALA A 18 27.41 -3.65 -11.63
CA ALA A 18 26.52 -4.61 -11.01
C ALA A 18 25.48 -3.92 -10.11
N VAL A 19 25.92 -2.96 -9.28
CA VAL A 19 25.03 -2.15 -8.43
C VAL A 19 24.09 -1.29 -9.30
N ALA A 20 24.62 -0.63 -10.35
CA ALA A 20 23.81 0.14 -11.28
C ALA A 20 22.75 -0.73 -12.00
N ALA A 21 23.12 -1.95 -12.41
CA ALA A 21 22.18 -2.90 -13.02
C ALA A 21 21.09 -3.36 -12.04
N LEU A 22 21.40 -3.46 -10.75
CA LEU A 22 20.40 -3.80 -9.70
C LEU A 22 19.47 -2.62 -9.38
N LEU A 23 19.91 -1.39 -9.66
CA LEU A 23 19.08 -0.18 -9.52
C LEU A 23 18.14 0.03 -10.71
N ILE A 24 18.31 -0.74 -11.82
CA ILE A 24 17.39 -0.64 -12.96
C ILE A 24 15.98 -1.01 -12.46
N PRO A 25 15.01 -0.09 -12.60
CA PRO A 25 13.66 -0.31 -12.06
C PRO A 25 12.93 -1.39 -12.84
N ASP A 26 12.14 -2.19 -12.14
CA ASP A 26 10.94 -2.72 -12.71
C ASP A 26 10.02 -1.50 -12.94
N LYS A 27 9.88 -1.09 -14.20
CA LYS A 27 9.09 0.10 -14.54
C LYS A 27 7.66 -0.10 -14.04
N ILE A 28 7.14 0.89 -13.33
CA ILE A 28 5.71 0.96 -13.04
C ILE A 28 5.00 1.10 -14.38
N ASP A 29 4.14 0.15 -14.73
CA ASP A 29 3.34 0.26 -15.94
C ASP A 29 2.50 1.54 -15.83
N SER A 30 2.44 2.32 -16.91
CA SER A 30 1.68 3.57 -16.93
C SER A 30 0.20 3.36 -16.60
N GLN A 31 -0.37 2.20 -16.93
CA GLN A 31 -1.75 1.84 -16.61
C GLN A 31 -1.95 1.59 -15.12
N ASP A 32 -0.91 1.18 -14.40
CA ASP A 32 -0.94 0.88 -12.97
C ASP A 32 -0.71 2.13 -12.09
N GLN A 33 -0.31 3.25 -12.68
CA GLN A 33 -0.15 4.51 -11.96
C GLN A 33 -1.49 5.05 -11.50
N LEU A 34 -1.56 5.50 -10.25
CA LEU A 34 -2.79 6.02 -9.64
C LEU A 34 -3.43 7.17 -10.45
N LYS A 35 -2.63 8.01 -11.11
CA LYS A 35 -3.17 9.09 -11.97
C LYS A 35 -4.04 8.59 -13.12
N ASN A 36 -3.76 7.40 -13.66
CA ASN A 36 -4.43 6.83 -14.83
C ASN A 36 -5.59 5.89 -14.47
N VAL A 37 -5.78 5.61 -13.19
CA VAL A 37 -6.88 4.77 -12.70
C VAL A 37 -8.20 5.55 -12.80
N SER A 38 -9.24 4.91 -13.32
CA SER A 38 -10.60 5.49 -13.34
C SER A 38 -11.21 5.53 -11.92
N THR A 39 -11.87 6.61 -11.56
CA THR A 39 -12.54 6.78 -10.24
C THR A 39 -14.01 6.36 -10.27
N GLN A 40 -14.37 5.35 -11.05
CA GLN A 40 -15.77 4.95 -11.24
C GLN A 40 -16.37 4.17 -10.06
N THR A 41 -15.56 3.69 -9.12
CA THR A 41 -16.02 2.85 -8.03
C THR A 41 -15.56 3.43 -6.69
N SER A 42 -16.50 3.78 -5.82
CA SER A 42 -16.21 4.18 -4.44
C SER A 42 -16.29 2.98 -3.48
N LEU A 43 -15.70 3.10 -2.29
CA LEU A 43 -15.85 2.08 -1.25
C LEU A 43 -17.34 1.89 -0.87
N ALA A 44 -18.12 2.96 -0.90
CA ALA A 44 -19.55 2.91 -0.64
C ALA A 44 -20.33 2.10 -1.69
N ASP A 45 -19.97 2.25 -2.98
CA ASP A 45 -20.59 1.47 -4.06
C ASP A 45 -20.27 -0.03 -3.93
N LEU A 46 -19.03 -0.34 -3.55
CA LEU A 46 -18.61 -1.72 -3.31
C LEU A 46 -19.26 -2.32 -2.07
N ALA A 47 -19.41 -1.53 -0.99
CA ALA A 47 -20.12 -1.96 0.19
C ALA A 47 -21.62 -2.22 -0.13
N GLN A 48 -22.23 -1.36 -0.92
CA GLN A 48 -23.64 -1.51 -1.36
C GLN A 48 -23.82 -2.74 -2.25
N ALA A 49 -22.89 -3.02 -3.16
CA ALA A 49 -22.88 -4.25 -3.96
C ALA A 49 -22.69 -5.51 -3.08
N GLY A 50 -21.91 -5.41 -2.00
CA GLY A 50 -21.68 -6.49 -1.03
C GLY A 50 -22.90 -6.80 -0.16
N ILE A 51 -23.85 -5.87 0.03
CA ILE A 51 -25.05 -6.07 0.85
C ILE A 51 -25.92 -7.22 0.31
N GLY A 52 -25.89 -7.49 -1.00
CA GLY A 52 -26.60 -8.63 -1.60
C GLY A 52 -26.12 -10.01 -1.12
N GLY A 53 -24.92 -10.10 -0.55
CA GLY A 53 -24.33 -11.30 0.06
C GLY A 53 -24.20 -11.24 1.58
N ALA A 54 -24.82 -10.24 2.21
CA ALA A 54 -24.67 -10.01 3.64
C ALA A 54 -25.44 -11.04 4.46
N SER A 55 -24.86 -11.43 5.60
CA SER A 55 -25.46 -12.32 6.59
C SER A 55 -25.72 -11.58 7.90
N LEU A 56 -26.83 -11.92 8.55
CA LEU A 56 -27.12 -11.43 9.90
C LEU A 56 -26.13 -12.05 10.90
N SER A 57 -25.42 -11.21 11.62
CA SER A 57 -24.56 -11.58 12.74
C SER A 57 -25.13 -11.04 14.06
N SER A 58 -24.58 -11.48 15.19
CA SER A 58 -25.04 -11.07 16.53
C SER A 58 -24.89 -9.56 16.81
N GLY A 59 -24.16 -8.82 15.98
CA GLY A 59 -23.91 -7.37 16.14
C GLY A 59 -24.44 -6.51 15.00
N GLY A 60 -25.08 -7.09 13.97
CA GLY A 60 -25.53 -6.35 12.80
C GLY A 60 -25.51 -7.16 11.51
N LEU A 61 -25.43 -6.48 10.40
CA LEU A 61 -25.32 -7.10 9.08
C LEU A 61 -23.84 -7.19 8.69
N SER A 62 -23.31 -8.41 8.60
CA SER A 62 -21.94 -8.66 8.19
C SER A 62 -21.85 -8.94 6.69
N THR A 63 -20.95 -8.29 5.99
CA THR A 63 -20.68 -8.52 4.56
C THR A 63 -19.17 -8.63 4.30
N GLU A 64 -18.78 -9.43 3.32
CA GLU A 64 -17.41 -9.56 2.86
C GLU A 64 -17.25 -8.97 1.47
N ILE A 65 -16.28 -8.08 1.32
CA ILE A 65 -15.91 -7.46 0.04
C ILE A 65 -14.54 -8.01 -0.35
N ASN A 66 -14.45 -8.47 -1.60
CA ASN A 66 -13.19 -8.94 -2.19
C ASN A 66 -12.77 -7.94 -3.26
N LEU A 67 -11.67 -7.21 -3.02
CA LEU A 67 -11.12 -6.23 -3.94
C LEU A 67 -9.92 -6.84 -4.68
N ASP A 68 -9.93 -6.80 -6.01
CA ASP A 68 -8.72 -7.00 -6.79
C ASP A 68 -7.82 -5.75 -6.79
N SER A 69 -6.62 -5.85 -7.38
CA SER A 69 -5.67 -4.72 -7.42
C SER A 69 -6.26 -3.49 -8.11
N ASN A 70 -7.08 -3.66 -9.16
CA ASN A 70 -7.69 -2.54 -9.88
C ASN A 70 -8.74 -1.84 -9.03
N GLN A 71 -9.64 -2.61 -8.42
CA GLN A 71 -10.68 -2.09 -7.53
C GLN A 71 -10.05 -1.39 -6.32
N PHE A 72 -9.00 -1.98 -5.75
CA PHE A 72 -8.28 -1.38 -4.63
C PHE A 72 -7.64 -0.04 -5.02
N ARG A 73 -6.99 0.04 -6.21
CA ARG A 73 -6.44 1.30 -6.74
C ARG A 73 -7.52 2.36 -6.97
N GLN A 74 -8.70 1.97 -7.45
CA GLN A 74 -9.83 2.90 -7.64
C GLN A 74 -10.29 3.50 -6.30
N VAL A 75 -10.45 2.65 -5.28
CA VAL A 75 -10.82 3.09 -3.93
C VAL A 75 -9.75 4.00 -3.34
N LEU A 76 -8.48 3.62 -3.48
CA LEU A 76 -7.37 4.42 -3.00
C LEU A 76 -7.33 5.79 -3.68
N LYS A 77 -7.47 5.84 -5.01
CA LYS A 77 -7.52 7.09 -5.77
C LYS A 77 -8.70 7.97 -5.34
N ALA A 78 -9.88 7.38 -5.17
CA ALA A 78 -11.04 8.12 -4.68
C ALA A 78 -10.81 8.73 -3.29
N SER A 79 -10.11 8.00 -2.41
CA SER A 79 -9.74 8.49 -1.07
C SER A 79 -8.68 9.59 -1.10
N MET A 80 -7.91 9.68 -2.18
CA MET A 80 -6.83 10.64 -2.38
C MET A 80 -7.20 11.76 -3.36
N ALA A 81 -8.47 11.89 -3.73
CA ALA A 81 -8.94 12.82 -4.79
C ALA A 81 -8.54 14.29 -4.55
N GLU A 82 -8.28 14.68 -3.31
CA GLU A 82 -7.83 16.04 -2.93
C GLU A 82 -6.30 16.18 -2.89
N SER A 83 -5.54 15.09 -3.11
CA SER A 83 -4.07 15.15 -3.06
C SER A 83 -3.49 15.55 -4.41
N ASN A 84 -2.83 16.72 -4.45
CA ASN A 84 -2.08 17.19 -5.62
C ASN A 84 -0.60 16.73 -5.61
N ASP A 85 -0.25 15.72 -4.81
CA ASP A 85 1.12 15.20 -4.73
C ASP A 85 1.45 14.36 -5.96
N GLU A 86 2.31 14.89 -6.83
CA GLU A 86 2.73 14.22 -8.07
C GLU A 86 3.41 12.87 -7.80
N THR A 87 4.12 12.73 -6.69
CA THR A 87 4.78 11.47 -6.31
C THR A 87 3.75 10.38 -6.05
N LEU A 88 2.67 10.72 -5.33
CA LEU A 88 1.56 9.81 -5.08
C LEU A 88 0.80 9.48 -6.37
N GLN A 89 0.57 10.46 -7.24
CA GLN A 89 -0.11 10.25 -8.51
C GLN A 89 0.66 9.33 -9.46
N ASN A 90 1.99 9.38 -9.44
CA ASN A 90 2.87 8.51 -10.24
C ASN A 90 3.18 7.18 -9.57
N SER A 91 2.77 6.97 -8.32
CA SER A 91 2.94 5.71 -7.61
C SER A 91 1.89 4.68 -8.04
N SER A 92 2.14 3.43 -7.72
CA SER A 92 1.24 2.30 -7.96
C SER A 92 1.09 1.47 -6.70
N VAL A 93 -0.05 0.80 -6.59
CA VAL A 93 -0.30 -0.17 -5.52
C VAL A 93 -0.80 -1.47 -6.13
N GLU A 94 -0.22 -2.57 -5.71
CA GLU A 94 -0.54 -3.92 -6.18
C GLU A 94 -0.82 -4.84 -4.99
N LEU A 95 -1.73 -5.78 -5.18
CA LEU A 95 -1.99 -6.86 -4.24
C LEU A 95 -1.29 -8.12 -4.76
N ASN A 96 -0.29 -8.58 -4.01
CA ASN A 96 0.47 -9.79 -4.31
C ASN A 96 0.16 -10.83 -3.23
N ASP A 97 -0.10 -12.06 -3.58
CA ASP A 97 -0.47 -13.19 -2.71
C ASP A 97 -0.89 -12.85 -1.26
N SER A 98 0.05 -12.34 -0.44
CA SER A 98 -0.15 -12.01 0.98
C SER A 98 0.27 -10.59 1.34
N TYR A 99 0.68 -9.79 0.35
CA TYR A 99 1.23 -8.45 0.56
C TYR A 99 0.51 -7.40 -0.25
N LEU A 100 0.42 -6.22 0.32
CA LEU A 100 0.15 -4.99 -0.41
C LEU A 100 1.49 -4.36 -0.75
N THR A 101 1.82 -4.25 -2.02
CA THR A 101 3.07 -3.63 -2.50
C THR A 101 2.78 -2.22 -3.01
N ALA A 102 3.37 -1.23 -2.37
CA ALA A 102 3.37 0.15 -2.84
C ALA A 102 4.66 0.42 -3.62
N LYS A 103 4.54 0.93 -4.85
CA LYS A 103 5.66 1.27 -5.73
C LYS A 103 5.68 2.78 -5.96
N VAL A 104 6.78 3.43 -5.62
CA VAL A 104 6.97 4.88 -5.73
C VAL A 104 8.16 5.15 -6.65
N PRO A 105 7.99 5.95 -7.72
CA PRO A 105 9.12 6.34 -8.56
C PRO A 105 10.04 7.26 -7.78
N VAL A 106 11.34 7.03 -7.87
CA VAL A 106 12.38 7.83 -7.22
C VAL A 106 13.50 8.15 -8.19
N SER A 107 14.06 9.35 -8.10
CA SER A 107 15.18 9.78 -8.93
C SER A 107 16.44 9.85 -8.06
N LEU A 108 17.46 9.11 -8.43
CA LEU A 108 18.77 9.10 -7.79
C LEU A 108 19.81 9.77 -8.72
N GLY A 109 19.77 11.10 -8.78
CA GLY A 109 20.53 11.86 -9.77
C GLY A 109 20.06 11.55 -11.20
N PRO A 110 20.93 11.06 -12.10
CA PRO A 110 20.55 10.70 -13.48
C PRO A 110 19.84 9.33 -13.59
N ILE A 111 19.73 8.58 -12.50
CA ILE A 111 19.14 7.24 -12.48
C ILE A 111 17.71 7.34 -11.96
N GLU A 112 16.75 6.95 -12.78
CA GLU A 112 15.39 6.72 -12.32
C GLU A 112 15.28 5.30 -11.77
N SER A 113 14.62 5.14 -10.64
CA SER A 113 14.39 3.86 -9.99
C SER A 113 13.00 3.81 -9.35
N THR A 114 12.62 2.65 -8.87
CA THR A 114 11.35 2.44 -8.15
C THR A 114 11.65 1.96 -6.74
N PHE A 115 11.06 2.62 -5.77
CA PHE A 115 11.08 2.19 -4.39
C PHE A 115 9.82 1.38 -4.10
N SER A 116 9.98 0.11 -3.81
CA SER A 116 8.90 -0.83 -3.54
C SER A 116 8.85 -1.16 -2.06
N LEU A 117 7.66 -1.09 -1.47
CA LEU A 117 7.39 -1.36 -0.07
C LEU A 117 6.32 -2.44 0.02
N ASP A 118 6.64 -3.57 0.64
CA ASP A 118 5.72 -4.67 0.85
C ASP A 118 5.15 -4.59 2.27
N PHE A 119 3.83 -4.58 2.40
CA PHE A 119 3.13 -4.53 3.66
C PHE A 119 2.26 -5.75 3.86
N THR A 120 2.30 -6.35 5.03
CA THR A 120 1.23 -7.24 5.49
C THR A 120 0.09 -6.39 6.04
N VAL A 121 -1.14 -6.82 5.74
CA VAL A 121 -2.35 -6.11 6.16
C VAL A 121 -3.05 -6.92 7.24
N SER A 122 -3.40 -6.28 8.33
CA SER A 122 -4.20 -6.83 9.42
C SER A 122 -5.14 -5.77 9.99
N THR A 123 -5.99 -6.15 10.91
CA THR A 123 -6.92 -5.21 11.58
C THR A 123 -6.83 -5.37 13.09
N ASN A 124 -7.01 -4.27 13.79
CA ASN A 124 -7.23 -4.27 15.22
C ASN A 124 -8.38 -3.29 15.52
N LYS A 125 -9.55 -3.87 15.77
CA LYS A 125 -10.81 -3.12 15.89
C LYS A 125 -10.94 -2.17 14.70
N GLU A 126 -11.47 -1.14 14.60
CA GLU A 126 -11.72 -0.20 13.48
C GLU A 126 -10.46 0.35 12.75
N VAL A 127 -9.27 -0.19 13.03
CA VAL A 127 -8.01 0.31 12.50
C VAL A 127 -7.37 -0.75 11.59
N ILE A 128 -7.04 -0.38 10.37
CA ILE A 128 -6.20 -1.20 9.50
C ILE A 128 -4.74 -0.97 9.88
N LEU A 129 -4.01 -2.06 10.06
CA LEU A 129 -2.60 -2.09 10.40
C LEU A 129 -1.81 -2.56 9.19
N LEU A 130 -0.79 -1.78 8.81
CA LEU A 130 0.16 -2.15 7.78
C LEU A 130 1.53 -2.34 8.44
N ASP A 131 2.04 -3.55 8.37
CA ASP A 131 3.38 -3.91 8.84
C ASP A 131 4.32 -4.00 7.65
N LEU A 132 5.44 -3.27 7.69
CA LEU A 132 6.45 -3.35 6.64
C LEU A 132 7.10 -4.73 6.63
N ALA A 133 6.81 -5.53 5.61
CA ALA A 133 7.36 -6.86 5.41
C ALA A 133 8.68 -6.82 4.63
N GLY A 134 8.79 -5.97 3.63
CA GLY A 134 9.97 -5.82 2.77
C GLY A 134 10.11 -4.42 2.19
N ALA A 135 11.30 -4.08 1.72
CA ALA A 135 11.55 -2.86 0.98
C ALA A 135 12.65 -3.10 -0.05
N HIS A 136 12.51 -2.53 -1.25
CA HIS A 136 13.44 -2.67 -2.35
C HIS A 136 13.62 -1.33 -3.07
N LEU A 137 14.81 -1.07 -3.54
CA LEU A 137 15.13 0.04 -4.45
C LEU A 137 15.57 -0.56 -5.79
N GLY A 138 14.71 -0.50 -6.79
CA GLY A 138 14.82 -1.35 -7.96
C GLY A 138 14.81 -2.82 -7.50
N ARG A 139 15.91 -3.56 -7.77
CA ARG A 139 16.08 -4.95 -7.33
C ARG A 139 16.93 -5.10 -6.06
N LEU A 140 17.42 -4.00 -5.50
CA LEU A 140 18.23 -4.03 -4.28
C LEU A 140 17.34 -4.09 -3.04
N PRO A 141 17.49 -5.10 -2.17
CA PRO A 141 16.79 -5.11 -0.89
C PRO A 141 17.32 -4.00 0.02
N VAL A 142 16.40 -3.27 0.64
CA VAL A 142 16.70 -2.19 1.56
C VAL A 142 16.35 -2.62 2.99
N PRO A 143 17.27 -2.53 3.96
CA PRO A 143 16.97 -2.86 5.34
C PRO A 143 15.81 -2.01 5.90
N LYS A 144 14.85 -2.63 6.57
CA LYS A 144 13.69 -1.95 7.17
C LYS A 144 14.09 -0.84 8.14
N SER A 145 15.21 -1.01 8.85
CA SER A 145 15.76 -0.02 9.78
C SER A 145 16.10 1.32 9.12
N LEU A 146 16.41 1.32 7.82
CA LEU A 146 16.66 2.53 7.05
C LEU A 146 15.35 3.16 6.55
N VAL A 147 14.33 2.35 6.27
CA VAL A 147 13.05 2.78 5.70
C VAL A 147 12.11 3.36 6.76
N LEU A 148 12.00 2.70 7.90
CA LEU A 148 11.06 3.07 8.96
C LEU A 148 11.16 4.52 9.45
N PRO A 149 12.37 5.13 9.65
CA PRO A 149 12.50 6.53 10.03
C PRO A 149 11.94 7.49 8.98
N TYR A 150 12.11 7.18 7.69
CA TYR A 150 11.58 7.99 6.58
C TYR A 150 10.06 7.89 6.53
N LEU A 151 9.50 6.68 6.62
CA LEU A 151 8.05 6.48 6.69
C LEU A 151 7.45 7.23 7.88
N LYS A 152 8.07 7.15 9.05
CA LYS A 152 7.63 7.86 10.24
C LYS A 152 7.59 9.37 10.03
N LYS A 153 8.63 9.92 9.41
CA LYS A 153 8.71 11.35 9.10
C LYS A 153 7.65 11.77 8.08
N SER A 154 7.48 11.02 7.00
CA SER A 154 6.49 11.31 5.95
C SER A 154 5.06 11.22 6.48
N ILE A 155 4.74 10.20 7.26
CA ILE A 155 3.42 10.01 7.87
C ILE A 155 3.12 11.12 8.89
N ALA A 156 4.12 11.55 9.66
CA ALA A 156 3.94 12.66 10.62
C ALA A 156 3.65 14.00 9.94
N GLN A 157 3.97 14.15 8.67
CA GLN A 157 3.70 15.35 7.85
C GLN A 157 2.40 15.23 7.04
N SER A 158 1.82 14.03 6.94
CA SER A 158 0.56 13.82 6.21
C SER A 158 -0.65 14.15 7.09
N SER A 159 -1.73 14.54 6.43
CA SER A 159 -2.99 14.90 7.07
C SER A 159 -3.72 13.68 7.68
N SER A 160 -4.72 13.96 8.49
CA SER A 160 -5.54 13.11 9.33
C SER A 160 -5.86 11.69 8.81
N GLY A 161 -5.81 10.72 9.71
CA GLY A 161 -6.25 9.35 9.47
C GLY A 161 -5.11 8.32 9.36
N VAL A 162 -3.88 8.75 9.11
CA VAL A 162 -2.70 7.88 9.04
C VAL A 162 -1.72 8.23 10.14
N ARG A 163 -1.29 7.25 10.92
CA ARG A 163 -0.29 7.45 11.96
C ARG A 163 0.62 6.23 12.08
N MET A 164 1.81 6.44 12.59
CA MET A 164 2.76 5.36 12.86
C MET A 164 2.90 5.13 14.36
N VAL A 165 2.59 3.91 14.80
CA VAL A 165 2.68 3.48 16.20
C VAL A 165 3.46 2.16 16.24
N ASN A 166 4.51 2.07 17.05
CA ASN A 166 5.33 0.85 17.19
C ASN A 166 5.81 0.26 15.86
N ASN A 167 6.24 1.10 14.92
CA ASN A 167 6.67 0.72 13.57
C ASN A 167 5.57 0.15 12.65
N GLN A 168 4.31 0.21 13.05
CA GLN A 168 3.15 -0.13 12.24
C GLN A 168 2.47 1.14 11.75
N ILE A 169 2.05 1.16 10.51
CA ILE A 169 1.21 2.21 9.97
C ILE A 169 -0.24 1.86 10.32
N GLN A 170 -0.91 2.76 10.98
CA GLN A 170 -2.31 2.66 11.35
C GLN A 170 -3.14 3.58 10.47
N LEU A 171 -4.09 2.99 9.76
CA LEU A 171 -5.08 3.72 8.96
C LEU A 171 -6.41 3.71 9.73
N LYS A 172 -6.81 4.88 10.21
CA LYS A 172 -8.16 5.06 10.74
C LYS A 172 -9.05 5.47 9.57
N LEU A 173 -10.04 4.64 9.26
CA LEU A 173 -11.02 4.98 8.23
C LEU A 173 -12.00 6.04 8.77
N PRO A 174 -12.56 6.88 7.88
CA PRO A 174 -13.63 7.79 8.27
C PRO A 174 -14.83 7.00 8.79
N GLU A 175 -15.58 7.59 9.70
CA GLU A 175 -16.82 6.99 10.24
C GLU A 175 -17.90 7.01 9.14
N ILE A 176 -18.03 5.90 8.43
CA ILE A 176 -18.93 5.74 7.29
C ILE A 176 -20.14 4.84 7.61
N GLY A 177 -20.44 4.69 8.90
CA GLY A 177 -21.62 3.95 9.37
C GLY A 177 -21.45 2.42 9.35
N TYR A 178 -20.24 1.90 9.09
CA TYR A 178 -19.89 0.50 9.21
C TYR A 178 -18.52 0.33 9.86
N GLU A 179 -18.32 -0.80 10.52
CA GLU A 179 -17.11 -1.18 11.21
C GLU A 179 -16.34 -2.20 10.38
N ILE A 180 -15.01 -2.10 10.35
CA ILE A 180 -14.18 -3.12 9.73
C ILE A 180 -13.85 -4.18 10.78
N GLU A 181 -14.41 -5.38 10.59
CA GLU A 181 -14.07 -6.52 11.43
C GLU A 181 -12.71 -7.11 11.06
N GLN A 182 -12.42 -7.21 9.76
CA GLN A 182 -11.21 -7.82 9.26
C GLN A 182 -10.80 -7.22 7.91
N ALA A 183 -9.50 -7.00 7.71
CA ALA A 183 -8.91 -6.76 6.40
C ALA A 183 -7.64 -7.60 6.27
N THR A 184 -7.52 -8.36 5.19
CA THR A 184 -6.37 -9.21 4.89
C THR A 184 -6.12 -9.26 3.40
N VAL A 185 -4.87 -9.48 3.00
CA VAL A 185 -4.52 -9.78 1.61
C VAL A 185 -4.26 -11.27 1.49
N THR A 186 -4.98 -11.92 0.58
CA THR A 186 -4.85 -13.36 0.31
C THR A 186 -5.17 -13.63 -1.15
N ASN A 187 -4.33 -14.43 -1.82
CA ASN A 187 -4.49 -14.78 -3.25
C ASN A 187 -4.64 -13.52 -4.13
N SER A 188 -3.79 -12.52 -3.90
CA SER A 188 -3.76 -11.25 -4.66
C SER A 188 -5.09 -10.47 -4.62
N LYS A 189 -5.88 -10.67 -3.57
CA LYS A 189 -7.11 -9.94 -3.30
C LYS A 189 -7.11 -9.40 -1.88
N MET A 190 -7.62 -8.20 -1.69
CA MET A 190 -7.90 -7.68 -0.37
C MET A 190 -9.32 -8.09 0.03
N LYS A 191 -9.41 -8.88 1.07
CA LYS A 191 -10.67 -9.27 1.71
C LYS A 191 -10.94 -8.32 2.85
N VAL A 192 -12.09 -7.64 2.79
CA VAL A 192 -12.53 -6.72 3.84
C VAL A 192 -13.88 -7.23 4.35
N LYS A 193 -13.93 -7.56 5.62
CA LYS A 193 -15.16 -7.92 6.31
C LYS A 193 -15.68 -6.70 7.07
N LEU A 194 -16.88 -6.29 6.72
CA LEU A 194 -17.57 -5.12 7.28
C LEU A 194 -18.74 -5.58 8.14
N ASN A 195 -18.97 -4.86 9.23
CA ASN A 195 -20.17 -4.97 10.06
C ASN A 195 -20.95 -3.66 10.00
N ILE A 196 -22.22 -3.74 9.64
CA ILE A 196 -23.15 -2.61 9.64
C ILE A 196 -24.01 -2.77 10.90
N PRO A 197 -23.77 -1.94 11.94
CA PRO A 197 -24.54 -2.05 13.17
C PRO A 197 -26.02 -1.72 12.91
N ILE A 198 -26.90 -2.63 13.23
CA ILE A 198 -28.36 -2.40 13.16
C ILE A 198 -28.82 -1.97 14.53
N SER A 199 -29.15 -0.69 14.69
CA SER A 199 -29.83 -0.20 15.89
C SER A 199 -31.29 -0.62 15.81
N LEU A 200 -31.65 -1.71 16.47
CA LEU A 200 -33.08 -2.02 16.69
C LEU A 200 -33.62 -0.97 17.67
N PRO A 201 -34.74 -0.30 17.33
CA PRO A 201 -35.36 0.61 18.28
C PRO A 201 -35.83 -0.19 19.49
N THR A 202 -35.17 0.00 20.63
CA THR A 202 -35.62 -0.52 21.94
C THR A 202 -36.70 0.39 22.47
N SER A 203 -37.90 0.26 21.95
CA SER A 203 -39.08 0.94 22.50
C SER A 203 -40.31 0.02 22.41
N TRP A 204 -40.56 -0.62 23.53
CA TRP A 204 -41.90 -1.04 23.92
C TRP A 204 -42.17 -0.48 25.30
#